data_d0c2f97dcd2838416be73ecb99de5b15
#
_entry.id   d0c2f97dcd2838416be73ecb99de5b15
#
_cell.length_a   1.000
_cell.length_b   1.000
_cell.length_c   1.000
_cell.angle_alpha   90.00
_cell.angle_beta   90.00
_cell.angle_gamma   90.00
#
_symmetry.space_group_name_H-M   'P 1'
#
loop_
_entity.id
_entity.type
_entity.pdbx_description
1 polymer ?
#
loop_
_entity_poly.entity_id
_entity_poly.type
_entity_poly.pdbx_seq_one_letter_code
_entity_poly.pdbx_strand_id
1 'polypeptide(L)'
;FGGKKSIPIITFACMIPIGLVVPIIWNALTSFLISISFIFTTPYIGSAIYYALNRALIPFGLHHVLASLVRFTEAGGTYMINGQEFVGILNATNEILFNLGPDSEYWSQLMPILTSYLGGAQMLTTLFRVPAIGLAMYHTAYAKNKKIAKGVILTCCLTAFLGNITEPLEFSFLFISPALFVLYCVMCGIGLLPYQLFHICIGYIRGTIFDFGIFGLLYEHTQWIYLVLLGAVNFVVFYFVFKWFIVKFGLETPG
;
A
#
# COMPACT_ATOMS: atom_id res chain seq x y z
N PHE A 1 -19.24 -2.18 -33.25
CA PHE A 1 -20.12 -3.08 -32.45
C PHE A 1 -21.41 -2.41 -31.94
N GLY A 2 -21.60 -1.10 -32.10
CA GLY A 2 -22.74 -0.41 -31.53
C GLY A 2 -24.11 -1.00 -31.95
N GLY A 3 -24.95 -1.34 -30.97
CA GLY A 3 -26.36 -1.70 -31.15
C GLY A 3 -26.67 -3.11 -31.67
N LYS A 4 -25.70 -3.99 -31.88
CA LYS A 4 -25.94 -5.36 -32.36
C LYS A 4 -26.32 -6.32 -31.24
N LYS A 5 -27.43 -7.03 -31.38
CA LYS A 5 -27.90 -8.09 -30.45
C LYS A 5 -26.89 -9.26 -30.27
N SER A 6 -25.94 -9.37 -31.20
CA SER A 6 -24.86 -10.38 -31.15
C SER A 6 -23.74 -10.12 -30.13
N ILE A 7 -23.60 -8.89 -29.61
CA ILE A 7 -22.53 -8.53 -28.68
C ILE A 7 -22.53 -9.42 -27.41
N PRO A 8 -23.65 -9.62 -26.70
CA PRO A 8 -23.68 -10.46 -25.51
C PRO A 8 -23.26 -11.91 -25.81
N ILE A 9 -23.69 -12.45 -26.97
CA ILE A 9 -23.39 -13.83 -27.38
C ILE A 9 -21.89 -13.97 -27.66
N ILE A 10 -21.30 -13.04 -28.41
CA ILE A 10 -19.86 -13.03 -28.72
C ILE A 10 -19.04 -12.86 -27.44
N THR A 11 -19.44 -11.93 -26.58
CA THR A 11 -18.77 -11.70 -25.29
C THR A 11 -18.80 -12.96 -24.44
N PHE A 12 -19.97 -13.63 -24.33
CA PHE A 12 -20.11 -14.87 -23.57
C PHE A 12 -19.19 -15.97 -24.15
N ALA A 13 -19.21 -16.17 -25.47
CA ALA A 13 -18.37 -17.15 -26.14
C ALA A 13 -16.86 -16.87 -25.94
N CYS A 14 -16.43 -15.61 -25.94
CA CYS A 14 -15.04 -15.22 -25.66
C CYS A 14 -14.67 -15.41 -24.19
N MET A 15 -15.61 -15.26 -23.26
CA MET A 15 -15.35 -15.41 -21.82
C MET A 15 -15.15 -16.88 -21.39
N ILE A 16 -15.67 -17.85 -22.17
CA ILE A 16 -15.47 -19.28 -21.87
C ILE A 16 -13.98 -19.66 -21.87
N PRO A 17 -13.22 -19.47 -22.99
CA PRO A 17 -11.80 -19.78 -22.99
C PRO A 17 -11.00 -18.95 -21.98
N ILE A 18 -11.35 -17.69 -21.76
CA ILE A 18 -10.73 -16.85 -20.74
C ILE A 18 -10.95 -17.46 -19.37
N GLY A 19 -12.20 -17.86 -19.04
CA GLY A 19 -12.54 -18.50 -17.77
C GLY A 19 -11.81 -19.84 -17.53
N LEU A 20 -11.42 -20.55 -18.58
CA LEU A 20 -10.61 -21.77 -18.48
C LEU A 20 -9.11 -21.49 -18.28
N VAL A 21 -8.60 -20.42 -18.88
CA VAL A 21 -7.17 -20.07 -18.83
C VAL A 21 -6.81 -19.30 -17.57
N VAL A 22 -7.68 -18.39 -17.12
CA VAL A 22 -7.42 -17.53 -15.94
C VAL A 22 -7.10 -18.35 -14.68
N PRO A 23 -7.82 -19.43 -14.32
CA PRO A 23 -7.48 -20.22 -13.14
C PRO A 23 -6.08 -20.88 -13.22
N ILE A 24 -5.64 -21.28 -14.41
CA ILE A 24 -4.31 -21.87 -14.61
C ILE A 24 -3.23 -20.82 -14.35
N ILE A 25 -3.38 -19.64 -14.92
CA ILE A 25 -2.45 -18.52 -14.70
C ILE A 25 -2.47 -18.10 -13.22
N TRP A 26 -3.65 -18.04 -12.62
CA TRP A 26 -3.82 -17.69 -11.22
C TRP A 26 -3.12 -18.71 -10.30
N ASN A 27 -3.31 -20.00 -10.52
CA ASN A 27 -2.67 -21.04 -9.72
C ASN A 27 -1.14 -20.99 -9.86
N ALA A 28 -0.64 -20.79 -11.08
CA ALA A 28 0.80 -20.66 -11.31
C ALA A 28 1.38 -19.43 -10.58
N LEU A 29 0.72 -18.27 -10.67
CA LEU A 29 1.11 -17.04 -9.98
C LEU A 29 1.06 -17.23 -8.45
N THR A 30 -0.01 -17.81 -7.95
CA THR A 30 -0.19 -18.10 -6.52
C THR A 30 0.89 -19.03 -5.99
N SER A 31 1.15 -20.14 -6.70
CA SER A 31 2.22 -21.09 -6.34
C SER A 31 3.59 -20.43 -6.35
N PHE A 32 3.88 -19.59 -7.33
CA PHE A 32 5.12 -18.81 -7.36
C PHE A 32 5.24 -17.89 -6.16
N LEU A 33 4.18 -17.11 -5.85
CA LEU A 33 4.19 -16.18 -4.72
C LEU A 33 4.28 -16.89 -3.37
N ILE A 34 3.64 -18.06 -3.22
CA ILE A 34 3.80 -18.91 -2.03
C ILE A 34 5.24 -19.43 -1.92
N SER A 35 5.87 -19.82 -3.02
CA SER A 35 7.25 -20.34 -2.99
C SER A 35 8.27 -19.30 -2.51
N ILE A 36 8.00 -18.00 -2.72
CA ILE A 36 8.85 -16.90 -2.25
C ILE A 36 8.35 -16.25 -0.95
N SER A 37 7.26 -16.74 -0.39
CA SER A 37 6.61 -16.12 0.78
C SER A 37 7.48 -16.11 2.04
N PHE A 38 8.44 -17.03 2.14
CA PHE A 38 9.43 -17.03 3.22
C PHE A 38 10.19 -15.70 3.34
N ILE A 39 10.33 -14.94 2.25
CA ILE A 39 10.94 -13.62 2.25
C ILE A 39 10.03 -12.64 3.02
N PHE A 40 8.70 -12.77 2.85
CA PHE A 40 7.74 -11.89 3.52
C PHE A 40 7.64 -12.15 5.02
N THR A 41 7.93 -13.37 5.48
CA THR A 41 7.89 -13.70 6.92
C THR A 41 9.18 -13.32 7.66
N THR A 42 10.21 -12.82 6.96
CA THR A 42 11.44 -12.34 7.57
C THR A 42 11.17 -11.11 8.44
N PRO A 43 11.55 -11.09 9.72
CA PRO A 43 11.33 -9.95 10.60
C PRO A 43 11.93 -8.65 10.02
N TYR A 44 11.23 -7.54 10.20
CA TYR A 44 11.59 -6.18 9.78
C TYR A 44 11.70 -5.99 8.25
N ILE A 45 12.47 -6.84 7.56
CA ILE A 45 12.75 -6.70 6.12
C ILE A 45 11.57 -7.22 5.28
N GLY A 46 10.88 -8.25 5.74
CA GLY A 46 9.78 -8.87 5.01
C GLY A 46 8.67 -7.90 4.63
N SER A 47 8.20 -7.08 5.57
CA SER A 47 7.18 -6.07 5.30
C SER A 47 7.67 -4.98 4.33
N ALA A 48 8.94 -4.61 4.40
CA ALA A 48 9.55 -3.64 3.50
C ALA A 48 9.62 -4.17 2.07
N ILE A 49 10.07 -5.42 1.87
CA ILE A 49 10.12 -6.07 0.55
C ILE A 49 8.70 -6.26 0.01
N TYR A 50 7.79 -6.78 0.83
CA TYR A 50 6.39 -6.93 0.47
C TYR A 50 5.80 -5.60 -0.02
N TYR A 51 6.01 -4.51 0.72
CA TYR A 51 5.41 -3.23 0.38
C TYR A 51 6.03 -2.61 -0.87
N ALA A 52 7.34 -2.72 -1.05
CA ALA A 52 8.02 -2.30 -2.28
C ALA A 52 7.48 -3.08 -3.50
N LEU A 53 7.33 -4.40 -3.39
CA LEU A 53 6.78 -5.25 -4.44
C LEU A 53 5.30 -4.94 -4.70
N ASN A 54 4.51 -4.72 -3.64
CA ASN A 54 3.12 -4.32 -3.78
C ASN A 54 2.97 -3.03 -4.59
N ARG A 55 3.81 -2.01 -4.31
CA ARG A 55 3.83 -0.77 -5.12
C ARG A 55 4.28 -1.04 -6.56
N ALA A 56 5.30 -1.85 -6.78
CA ALA A 56 5.78 -2.18 -8.12
C ALA A 56 4.75 -2.93 -8.99
N LEU A 57 3.81 -3.62 -8.37
CA LEU A 57 2.74 -4.35 -9.06
C LEU A 57 1.51 -3.49 -9.42
N ILE A 58 1.44 -2.24 -8.97
CA ILE A 58 0.33 -1.33 -9.26
C ILE A 58 0.08 -1.15 -10.76
N PRO A 59 1.11 -0.91 -11.61
CA PRO A 59 0.90 -0.72 -13.04
C PRO A 59 0.24 -1.90 -13.75
N PHE A 60 0.39 -3.09 -13.18
CA PHE A 60 -0.16 -4.34 -13.72
C PHE A 60 -1.52 -4.71 -13.09
N GLY A 61 -2.00 -3.95 -12.09
CA GLY A 61 -3.20 -4.28 -11.32
C GLY A 61 -3.05 -5.49 -10.38
N LEU A 62 -1.84 -6.06 -10.27
CA LEU A 62 -1.56 -7.29 -9.53
C LEU A 62 -1.31 -7.06 -8.03
N HIS A 63 -1.19 -5.83 -7.59
CA HIS A 63 -0.98 -5.50 -6.18
C HIS A 63 -2.10 -5.98 -5.25
N HIS A 64 -3.34 -6.03 -5.74
CA HIS A 64 -4.47 -6.62 -5.01
C HIS A 64 -4.34 -8.14 -4.85
N VAL A 65 -3.78 -8.82 -5.85
CA VAL A 65 -3.51 -10.26 -5.80
C VAL A 65 -2.51 -10.56 -4.70
N LEU A 66 -1.36 -9.87 -4.72
CA LEU A 66 -0.33 -10.02 -3.71
C LEU A 66 -0.88 -9.69 -2.30
N ALA A 67 -1.68 -8.63 -2.19
CA ALA A 67 -2.30 -8.25 -0.93
C ALA A 67 -3.27 -9.33 -0.41
N SER A 68 -4.08 -9.92 -1.28
CA SER A 68 -5.02 -10.98 -0.90
C SER A 68 -4.31 -12.25 -0.43
N LEU A 69 -3.23 -12.62 -1.11
CA LEU A 69 -2.44 -13.79 -0.72
C LEU A 69 -1.84 -13.61 0.68
N VAL A 70 -1.20 -12.49 0.95
CA VAL A 70 -0.59 -12.22 2.26
C VAL A 70 -1.65 -12.05 3.36
N ARG A 71 -2.81 -11.51 3.04
CA ARG A 71 -3.90 -11.30 4.01
C ARG A 71 -4.58 -12.58 4.46
N PHE A 72 -4.80 -13.53 3.55
CA PHE A 72 -5.73 -14.63 3.77
C PHE A 72 -5.13 -16.03 3.65
N THR A 73 -3.87 -16.16 3.23
CA THR A 73 -3.22 -17.45 3.03
C THR A 73 -1.94 -17.60 3.85
N GLU A 74 -1.36 -18.79 3.86
CA GLU A 74 -0.09 -19.10 4.51
C GLU A 74 1.09 -18.24 4.00
N ALA A 75 0.95 -17.60 2.83
CA ALA A 75 1.94 -16.65 2.33
C ALA A 75 2.15 -15.43 3.27
N GLY A 76 1.16 -15.11 4.09
CA GLY A 76 1.27 -14.08 5.15
C GLY A 76 1.69 -14.64 6.51
N GLY A 77 1.90 -15.95 6.61
CA GLY A 77 2.22 -16.63 7.86
C GLY A 77 1.00 -17.25 8.54
N THR A 78 1.32 -18.10 9.51
CA THR A 78 0.35 -18.76 10.38
C THR A 78 0.67 -18.40 11.83
N TYR A 79 -0.34 -17.98 12.58
CA TYR A 79 -0.19 -17.40 13.92
C TYR A 79 -1.01 -18.20 14.92
N MET A 80 -0.36 -18.66 16.00
CA MET A 80 -1.03 -19.34 17.09
C MET A 80 -1.44 -18.30 18.16
N ILE A 81 -2.76 -18.13 18.36
CA ILE A 81 -3.34 -17.18 19.31
C ILE A 81 -4.31 -17.96 20.20
N ASN A 82 -4.08 -17.97 21.52
CA ASN A 82 -4.89 -18.72 22.51
C ASN A 82 -5.12 -20.20 22.16
N GLY A 83 -4.10 -20.83 21.52
CA GLY A 83 -4.20 -22.25 21.12
C GLY A 83 -5.01 -22.50 19.84
N GLN A 84 -5.49 -21.45 19.17
CA GLN A 84 -6.13 -21.52 17.86
C GLN A 84 -5.17 -21.03 16.76
N GLU A 85 -5.29 -21.60 15.59
CA GLU A 85 -4.48 -21.29 14.42
C GLU A 85 -5.20 -20.28 13.54
N PHE A 86 -4.52 -19.16 13.24
CA PHE A 86 -4.99 -18.12 12.34
C PHE A 86 -4.08 -18.01 11.13
N VAL A 87 -4.61 -18.33 9.96
CA VAL A 87 -3.88 -18.27 8.69
C VAL A 87 -4.06 -16.90 8.05
N GLY A 88 -2.92 -16.29 7.69
CA GLY A 88 -2.88 -14.98 7.04
C GLY A 88 -2.92 -13.81 8.03
N ILE A 89 -2.29 -12.72 7.62
CA ILE A 89 -2.07 -11.54 8.48
C ILE A 89 -3.39 -10.89 8.93
N LEU A 90 -4.40 -10.83 8.05
CA LEU A 90 -5.64 -10.12 8.37
C LEU A 90 -6.46 -10.86 9.41
N ASN A 91 -6.53 -12.19 9.33
CA ASN A 91 -7.27 -13.00 10.29
C ASN A 91 -6.66 -12.88 11.70
N ALA A 92 -5.33 -12.98 11.80
CA ALA A 92 -4.63 -12.78 13.06
C ALA A 92 -4.79 -11.34 13.61
N THR A 93 -4.72 -10.33 12.72
CA THR A 93 -4.93 -8.93 13.11
C THR A 93 -6.33 -8.70 13.67
N ASN A 94 -7.36 -9.23 13.00
CA ASN A 94 -8.75 -9.06 13.44
C ASN A 94 -9.03 -9.73 14.77
N GLU A 95 -8.45 -10.91 15.01
CA GLU A 95 -8.57 -11.59 16.30
C GLU A 95 -8.00 -10.75 17.44
N ILE A 96 -6.78 -10.23 17.27
CA ILE A 96 -6.13 -9.42 18.30
C ILE A 96 -6.86 -8.07 18.46
N LEU A 97 -7.25 -7.43 17.36
CA LEU A 97 -7.83 -6.08 17.39
C LEU A 97 -9.23 -6.04 17.98
N PHE A 98 -10.09 -7.00 17.61
CA PHE A 98 -11.53 -6.93 17.94
C PHE A 98 -11.94 -7.87 19.08
N ASN A 99 -11.24 -8.97 19.29
CA ASN A 99 -11.62 -9.96 20.31
C ASN A 99 -10.74 -9.88 21.55
N LEU A 100 -9.42 -9.65 21.43
CA LEU A 100 -8.50 -9.64 22.56
C LEU A 100 -8.22 -8.24 23.12
N GLY A 101 -8.06 -7.25 22.22
CA GLY A 101 -7.81 -5.85 22.59
C GLY A 101 -6.36 -5.52 22.99
N PRO A 102 -6.11 -4.24 23.35
CA PRO A 102 -4.78 -3.70 23.58
C PRO A 102 -4.06 -4.27 24.81
N ASP A 103 -4.78 -4.81 25.79
CA ASP A 103 -4.22 -5.38 27.03
C ASP A 103 -3.66 -6.80 26.85
N SER A 104 -3.86 -7.39 25.67
CA SER A 104 -3.37 -8.73 25.35
C SER A 104 -1.85 -8.74 25.15
N GLU A 105 -1.18 -9.80 25.62
CA GLU A 105 0.26 -10.01 25.32
C GLU A 105 0.56 -10.09 23.81
N TYR A 106 -0.42 -10.61 23.01
CA TYR A 106 -0.32 -10.68 21.56
C TYR A 106 -0.30 -9.29 20.90
N TRP A 107 -0.85 -8.26 21.57
CA TRP A 107 -0.83 -6.90 21.06
C TRP A 107 0.59 -6.38 20.89
N SER A 108 1.41 -6.49 21.92
CA SER A 108 2.80 -6.01 21.87
C SER A 108 3.71 -6.89 21.01
N GLN A 109 3.43 -8.19 20.93
CA GLN A 109 4.27 -9.16 20.23
C GLN A 109 3.98 -9.23 18.72
N LEU A 110 2.73 -9.29 18.33
CA LEU A 110 2.32 -9.56 16.95
C LEU A 110 1.84 -8.33 16.19
N MET A 111 1.10 -7.40 16.82
CA MET A 111 0.52 -6.26 16.13
C MET A 111 1.53 -5.38 15.39
N PRO A 112 2.74 -5.09 15.90
CA PRO A 112 3.73 -4.32 15.14
C PRO A 112 4.13 -5.00 13.83
N ILE A 113 4.18 -6.33 13.84
CA ILE A 113 4.50 -7.13 12.64
C ILE A 113 3.31 -7.11 11.70
N LEU A 114 2.14 -7.53 12.18
CA LEU A 114 0.93 -7.68 11.36
C LEU A 114 0.51 -6.34 10.70
N THR A 115 0.48 -5.26 11.47
CA THR A 115 0.05 -3.95 10.98
C THR A 115 1.05 -3.31 10.02
N SER A 116 2.33 -3.70 10.05
CA SER A 116 3.33 -3.24 9.08
C SER A 116 3.03 -3.68 7.65
N TYR A 117 2.36 -4.82 7.46
CA TYR A 117 1.91 -5.30 6.14
C TYR A 117 0.59 -4.67 5.69
N LEU A 118 -0.20 -4.18 6.63
CA LEU A 118 -1.55 -3.68 6.40
C LEU A 118 -1.61 -2.14 6.52
N GLY A 119 -2.23 -1.69 7.58
CA GLY A 119 -2.57 -0.29 7.80
C GLY A 119 -1.38 0.64 7.93
N GLY A 120 -0.34 0.21 8.63
CA GLY A 120 0.83 1.05 8.88
C GLY A 120 1.54 1.49 7.61
N ALA A 121 1.83 0.55 6.71
CA ALA A 121 2.44 0.84 5.42
C ALA A 121 1.55 1.77 4.56
N GLN A 122 0.24 1.53 4.58
CA GLN A 122 -0.72 2.33 3.81
C GLN A 122 -0.91 3.71 4.42
N MET A 123 -1.03 3.86 5.75
CA MET A 123 -1.12 5.16 6.40
C MET A 123 0.12 6.02 6.16
N LEU A 124 1.32 5.45 6.22
CA LEU A 124 2.54 6.19 5.84
C LEU A 124 2.47 6.73 4.41
N THR A 125 1.86 5.97 3.50
CA THR A 125 1.74 6.39 2.10
C THR A 125 0.62 7.42 1.91
N THR A 126 -0.57 7.14 2.42
CA THR A 126 -1.75 8.01 2.21
C THR A 126 -1.67 9.33 2.95
N LEU A 127 -1.16 9.31 4.19
CA LEU A 127 -1.13 10.50 5.05
C LEU A 127 0.13 11.37 4.85
N PHE A 128 1.26 10.76 4.45
CA PHE A 128 2.53 11.48 4.41
C PHE A 128 3.22 11.46 3.05
N ARG A 129 3.41 10.27 2.42
CA ARG A 129 4.20 10.16 1.18
C ARG A 129 3.49 10.78 -0.01
N VAL A 130 2.19 10.47 -0.21
CA VAL A 130 1.39 11.02 -1.32
C VAL A 130 1.29 12.54 -1.23
N PRO A 131 0.96 13.16 -0.09
CA PRO A 131 1.02 14.62 0.06
C PRO A 131 2.40 15.22 -0.20
N ALA A 132 3.48 14.56 0.23
CA ALA A 132 4.85 15.01 0.00
C ALA A 132 5.20 15.02 -1.50
N ILE A 133 4.88 13.93 -2.20
CA ILE A 133 5.07 13.80 -3.65
C ILE A 133 4.23 14.85 -4.39
N GLY A 134 2.95 14.97 -4.03
CA GLY A 134 2.07 15.98 -4.62
C GLY A 134 2.61 17.41 -4.43
N LEU A 135 3.13 17.73 -3.24
CA LEU A 135 3.73 19.02 -2.96
C LEU A 135 5.01 19.26 -3.77
N ALA A 136 5.86 18.24 -3.93
CA ALA A 136 7.06 18.30 -4.76
C ALA A 136 6.70 18.57 -6.23
N MET A 137 5.73 17.85 -6.77
CA MET A 137 5.22 18.04 -8.13
C MET A 137 4.59 19.44 -8.32
N TYR A 138 3.82 19.91 -7.36
CA TYR A 138 3.26 21.27 -7.41
C TYR A 138 4.34 22.36 -7.43
N HIS A 139 5.37 22.22 -6.61
CA HIS A 139 6.45 23.22 -6.56
C HIS A 139 7.31 23.24 -7.81
N THR A 140 7.41 22.13 -8.52
CA THR A 140 8.18 22.00 -9.77
C THR A 140 7.35 22.26 -11.02
N ALA A 141 6.01 22.38 -10.90
CA ALA A 141 5.12 22.64 -12.03
C ALA A 141 5.38 24.01 -12.68
N TYR A 142 5.25 24.07 -14.01
CA TYR A 142 5.39 25.31 -14.78
C TYR A 142 4.37 26.36 -14.35
N ALA A 143 4.79 27.62 -14.30
CA ALA A 143 3.97 28.73 -13.79
C ALA A 143 2.61 28.85 -14.50
N LYS A 144 2.59 28.65 -15.85
CA LYS A 144 1.38 28.73 -16.67
C LYS A 144 0.33 27.69 -16.31
N ASN A 145 0.73 26.52 -15.83
CA ASN A 145 -0.11 25.36 -15.58
C ASN A 145 -0.37 25.13 -14.07
N LYS A 146 0.26 25.92 -13.21
CA LYS A 146 0.29 25.71 -11.76
C LYS A 146 -1.09 25.69 -11.11
N LYS A 147 -2.06 26.43 -11.67
CA LYS A 147 -3.45 26.44 -11.18
C LYS A 147 -4.16 25.10 -11.45
N ILE A 148 -3.96 24.52 -12.64
CA ILE A 148 -4.53 23.23 -13.03
C ILE A 148 -3.85 22.12 -12.22
N ALA A 149 -2.51 22.12 -12.16
CA ALA A 149 -1.72 21.18 -11.39
C ALA A 149 -2.15 21.13 -9.92
N LYS A 150 -2.40 22.31 -9.30
CA LYS A 150 -2.91 22.39 -7.93
C LYS A 150 -4.22 21.62 -7.75
N GLY A 151 -5.19 21.82 -8.66
CA GLY A 151 -6.49 21.16 -8.58
C GLY A 151 -6.37 19.63 -8.68
N VAL A 152 -5.63 19.15 -9.68
CA VAL A 152 -5.42 17.71 -9.91
C VAL A 152 -4.68 17.07 -8.72
N ILE A 153 -3.56 17.65 -8.31
CA ILE A 153 -2.74 17.12 -7.20
C ILE A 153 -3.55 17.09 -5.91
N LEU A 154 -4.28 18.18 -5.59
CA LEU A 154 -5.10 18.22 -4.39
C LEU A 154 -6.17 17.14 -4.40
N THR A 155 -6.83 16.91 -5.53
CA THR A 155 -7.82 15.84 -5.67
C THR A 155 -7.18 14.46 -5.46
N CYS A 156 -6.02 14.19 -6.08
CA CYS A 156 -5.29 12.94 -5.88
C CYS A 156 -4.86 12.74 -4.41
N CYS A 157 -4.40 13.80 -3.75
CA CYS A 157 -4.04 13.73 -2.33
C CYS A 157 -5.26 13.47 -1.45
N LEU A 158 -6.40 14.12 -1.72
CA LEU A 158 -7.64 13.91 -0.96
C LEU A 158 -8.20 12.50 -1.15
N THR A 159 -8.18 11.95 -2.36
CA THR A 159 -8.63 10.57 -2.61
C THR A 159 -7.74 9.54 -1.92
N ALA A 160 -6.44 9.78 -1.85
CA ALA A 160 -5.53 8.96 -1.06
C ALA A 160 -5.80 9.09 0.44
N PHE A 161 -5.89 10.30 0.94
CA PHE A 161 -6.05 10.62 2.36
C PHE A 161 -7.35 10.07 2.96
N LEU A 162 -8.46 10.19 2.22
CA LEU A 162 -9.80 9.77 2.67
C LEU A 162 -10.16 8.35 2.24
N GLY A 163 -9.70 7.87 1.10
CA GLY A 163 -10.13 6.62 0.48
C GLY A 163 -9.05 5.57 0.26
N ASN A 164 -7.78 5.88 0.56
CA ASN A 164 -6.62 5.03 0.23
C ASN A 164 -6.50 4.71 -1.28
N ILE A 165 -6.90 5.66 -2.13
CA ILE A 165 -6.76 5.54 -3.59
C ILE A 165 -5.54 6.37 -4.00
N THR A 166 -4.40 5.72 -4.18
CA THR A 166 -3.10 6.37 -4.43
C THR A 166 -2.73 6.37 -5.92
N GLU A 167 -3.35 5.48 -6.68
CA GLU A 167 -3.07 5.19 -8.09
C GLU A 167 -3.10 6.43 -8.99
N PRO A 168 -4.05 7.38 -8.86
CA PRO A 168 -4.08 8.54 -9.75
C PRO A 168 -2.80 9.38 -9.70
N LEU A 169 -2.21 9.54 -8.50
CA LEU A 169 -0.94 10.24 -8.36
C LEU A 169 0.23 9.36 -8.83
N GLU A 170 0.23 8.08 -8.49
CA GLU A 170 1.28 7.13 -8.84
C GLU A 170 1.40 6.97 -10.36
N PHE A 171 0.30 6.83 -11.07
CA PHE A 171 0.29 6.79 -12.54
C PHE A 171 0.78 8.10 -13.16
N SER A 172 0.50 9.24 -12.54
CA SER A 172 0.92 10.53 -13.08
C SER A 172 2.44 10.64 -13.23
N PHE A 173 3.22 10.16 -12.27
CA PHE A 173 4.68 10.18 -12.39
C PHE A 173 5.27 8.90 -12.98
N LEU A 174 4.57 7.77 -12.93
CA LEU A 174 4.97 6.55 -13.64
C LEU A 174 5.09 6.79 -15.15
N PHE A 175 4.06 7.41 -15.76
CA PHE A 175 4.06 7.68 -17.21
C PHE A 175 5.09 8.73 -17.61
N ILE A 176 5.45 9.64 -16.71
CA ILE A 176 6.49 10.64 -16.96
C ILE A 176 7.88 10.01 -16.86
N SER A 177 8.12 9.19 -15.83
CA SER A 177 9.42 8.58 -15.57
C SER A 177 9.28 7.25 -14.83
N PRO A 178 9.36 6.11 -15.55
CA PRO A 178 9.41 4.79 -14.92
C PRO A 178 10.56 4.64 -13.90
N ALA A 179 11.69 5.32 -14.12
CA ALA A 179 12.82 5.31 -13.18
C ALA A 179 12.45 5.97 -11.84
N LEU A 180 11.68 7.08 -11.87
CA LEU A 180 11.16 7.72 -10.66
C LEU A 180 10.18 6.79 -9.93
N PHE A 181 9.36 6.04 -10.67
CA PHE A 181 8.45 5.07 -10.07
C PHE A 181 9.19 3.91 -9.40
N VAL A 182 10.23 3.37 -10.01
CA VAL A 182 11.07 2.33 -9.38
C VAL A 182 11.72 2.87 -8.10
N LEU A 183 12.27 4.08 -8.15
CA LEU A 183 12.82 4.74 -6.96
C LEU A 183 11.75 4.89 -5.85
N TYR A 184 10.54 5.30 -6.22
CA TYR A 184 9.40 5.39 -5.30
C TYR A 184 9.10 4.05 -4.62
N CYS A 185 9.04 2.95 -5.37
CA CYS A 185 8.79 1.62 -4.82
C CYS A 185 9.85 1.21 -3.78
N VAL A 186 11.12 1.41 -4.09
CA VAL A 186 12.24 1.12 -3.19
C VAL A 186 12.17 2.01 -1.94
N MET A 187 11.92 3.29 -2.09
CA MET A 187 11.78 4.23 -0.98
C MET A 187 10.58 3.87 -0.08
N CYS A 188 9.48 3.39 -0.65
CA CYS A 188 8.32 2.93 0.12
C CYS A 188 8.67 1.76 1.04
N GLY A 189 9.47 0.80 0.56
CA GLY A 189 9.96 -0.30 1.37
C GLY A 189 10.92 0.16 2.47
N ILE A 190 11.97 0.90 2.10
CA ILE A 190 12.98 1.40 3.05
C ILE A 190 12.34 2.27 4.14
N GLY A 191 11.44 3.17 3.77
CA GLY A 191 10.75 4.06 4.71
C GLY A 191 9.78 3.35 5.66
N LEU A 192 9.54 2.05 5.47
CA LEU A 192 8.74 1.23 6.37
C LEU A 192 9.57 0.48 7.41
N LEU A 193 10.88 0.29 7.19
CA LEU A 193 11.76 -0.50 8.06
C LEU A 193 11.68 -0.11 9.55
N PRO A 194 11.63 1.18 9.94
CA PRO A 194 11.57 1.53 11.34
C PRO A 194 10.22 1.26 12.02
N TYR A 195 9.17 0.94 11.27
CA TYR A 195 7.82 0.77 11.78
C TYR A 195 7.72 -0.29 12.89
N GLN A 196 8.29 -1.46 12.64
CA GLN A 196 8.30 -2.56 13.62
C GLN A 196 9.23 -2.25 14.81
N LEU A 197 10.35 -1.54 14.58
CA LEU A 197 11.30 -1.15 15.63
C LEU A 197 10.66 -0.20 16.65
N PHE A 198 9.75 0.66 16.21
CA PHE A 198 9.00 1.57 17.09
C PHE A 198 7.74 0.95 17.69
N HIS A 199 7.53 -0.37 17.50
CA HIS A 199 6.36 -1.10 18.02
C HIS A 199 5.03 -0.39 17.72
N ILE A 200 4.87 0.14 16.52
CA ILE A 200 3.63 0.82 16.10
C ILE A 200 2.55 -0.22 15.86
N CYS A 201 1.40 -0.09 16.55
CA CYS A 201 0.31 -1.05 16.59
C CYS A 201 -1.03 -0.37 16.25
N ILE A 202 -1.20 0.11 15.03
CA ILE A 202 -2.44 0.79 14.62
C ILE A 202 -3.28 -0.17 13.78
N GLY A 203 -4.52 -0.40 14.23
CA GLY A 203 -5.47 -1.25 13.55
C GLY A 203 -5.79 -0.78 12.13
N TYR A 204 -6.48 -1.62 11.36
CA TYR A 204 -6.61 -1.44 9.93
C TYR A 204 -7.99 -1.88 9.41
N ILE A 205 -8.60 -1.00 8.63
CA ILE A 205 -9.69 -1.32 7.71
C ILE A 205 -9.29 -0.93 6.28
N ARG A 206 -8.80 0.30 6.09
CA ARG A 206 -8.43 0.86 4.78
C ARG A 206 -7.04 1.52 4.74
N GLY A 207 -6.46 1.93 5.86
CA GLY A 207 -5.20 2.68 5.93
C GLY A 207 -5.37 4.17 5.59
N THR A 208 -6.42 4.77 6.11
CA THR A 208 -6.81 6.17 5.90
C THR A 208 -6.68 6.99 7.19
N ILE A 209 -7.01 8.28 7.10
CA ILE A 209 -7.11 9.15 8.29
C ILE A 209 -8.18 8.67 9.28
N PHE A 210 -9.21 8.01 8.80
CA PHE A 210 -10.25 7.45 9.67
C PHE A 210 -9.71 6.29 10.51
N ASP A 211 -8.89 5.41 9.91
CA ASP A 211 -8.25 4.32 10.65
C ASP A 211 -7.26 4.88 11.68
N PHE A 212 -6.50 5.92 11.32
CA PHE A 212 -5.61 6.59 12.25
C PHE A 212 -6.39 7.21 13.42
N GLY A 213 -7.54 7.85 13.13
CA GLY A 213 -8.41 8.42 14.17
C GLY A 213 -8.98 7.36 15.11
N ILE A 214 -9.58 6.30 14.54
CA ILE A 214 -10.30 5.27 15.32
C ILE A 214 -9.28 4.35 16.01
N PHE A 215 -8.37 3.73 15.27
CA PHE A 215 -7.48 2.68 15.79
C PHE A 215 -6.13 3.22 16.28
N GLY A 216 -5.77 4.45 15.92
CA GLY A 216 -4.56 5.10 16.40
C GLY A 216 -4.78 5.92 17.66
N LEU A 217 -5.76 6.83 17.64
CA LEU A 217 -5.96 7.80 18.72
C LEU A 217 -6.88 7.30 19.84
N LEU A 218 -7.89 6.46 19.52
CA LEU A 218 -8.87 6.01 20.50
C LEU A 218 -8.49 4.67 21.17
N TYR A 219 -7.60 3.88 20.57
CA TYR A 219 -7.07 2.66 21.17
C TYR A 219 -5.83 2.98 22.00
N GLU A 220 -5.63 2.24 23.08
CA GLU A 220 -4.45 2.31 23.92
C GLU A 220 -3.27 1.52 23.31
N HIS A 221 -2.05 1.77 23.78
CA HIS A 221 -0.81 1.08 23.38
C HIS A 221 -0.52 1.04 21.86
N THR A 222 -1.05 2.01 21.08
CA THR A 222 -0.91 2.02 19.62
C THR A 222 0.41 2.61 19.12
N GLN A 223 1.10 3.36 19.97
CA GLN A 223 2.33 4.06 19.61
C GLN A 223 2.18 5.02 18.41
N TRP A 224 0.99 5.63 18.27
CA TRP A 224 0.64 6.50 17.15
C TRP A 224 1.58 7.71 16.97
N ILE A 225 2.18 8.20 18.06
CA ILE A 225 3.15 9.31 18.00
C ILE A 225 4.34 8.92 17.11
N TYR A 226 4.84 7.69 17.24
CA TYR A 226 5.94 7.19 16.40
C TYR A 226 5.52 7.03 14.94
N LEU A 227 4.26 6.72 14.64
CA LEU A 227 3.76 6.76 13.25
C LEU A 227 3.85 8.17 12.68
N VAL A 228 3.43 9.18 13.45
CA VAL A 228 3.48 10.60 13.02
C VAL A 228 4.93 11.04 12.81
N LEU A 229 5.84 10.73 13.73
CA LEU A 229 7.26 11.06 13.60
C LEU A 229 7.90 10.37 12.39
N LEU A 230 7.67 9.07 12.23
CA LEU A 230 8.13 8.31 11.08
C LEU A 230 7.51 8.84 9.77
N GLY A 231 6.24 9.19 9.81
CA GLY A 231 5.53 9.81 8.70
C GLY A 231 6.12 11.18 8.32
N ALA A 232 6.45 12.02 9.29
CA ALA A 232 7.09 13.31 9.05
C ALA A 232 8.48 13.15 8.39
N VAL A 233 9.29 12.19 8.85
CA VAL A 233 10.56 11.86 8.21
C VAL A 233 10.34 11.38 6.77
N ASN A 234 9.39 10.44 6.54
CA ASN A 234 9.03 10.01 5.19
C ASN A 234 8.58 11.19 4.32
N PHE A 235 7.74 12.08 4.85
CA PHE A 235 7.28 13.27 4.12
C PHE A 235 8.46 14.12 3.62
N VAL A 236 9.39 14.45 4.52
CA VAL A 236 10.57 15.28 4.18
C VAL A 236 11.43 14.59 3.13
N VAL A 237 11.75 13.30 3.33
CA VAL A 237 12.59 12.53 2.41
C VAL A 237 11.94 12.43 1.03
N PHE A 238 10.65 12.04 0.96
CA PHE A 238 9.95 11.92 -0.32
C PHE A 238 9.82 13.26 -1.05
N TYR A 239 9.53 14.35 -0.33
CA TYR A 239 9.46 15.68 -0.91
C TYR A 239 10.77 16.10 -1.57
N PHE A 240 11.88 15.99 -0.84
CA PHE A 240 13.18 16.44 -1.37
C PHE A 240 13.71 15.53 -2.47
N VAL A 241 13.56 14.22 -2.35
CA VAL A 241 14.01 13.26 -3.37
C VAL A 241 13.23 13.45 -4.66
N PHE A 242 11.89 13.56 -4.59
CA PHE A 242 11.06 13.79 -5.77
C PHE A 242 11.37 15.14 -6.42
N LYS A 243 11.43 16.21 -5.62
CA LYS A 243 11.78 17.53 -6.12
C LYS A 243 13.16 17.54 -6.81
N TRP A 244 14.17 16.93 -6.19
CA TRP A 244 15.51 16.83 -6.76
C TRP A 244 15.50 16.05 -8.07
N PHE A 245 14.82 14.91 -8.10
CA PHE A 245 14.75 14.05 -9.28
C PHE A 245 14.05 14.76 -10.45
N ILE A 246 12.89 15.38 -10.19
CA ILE A 246 12.14 16.14 -11.21
C ILE A 246 13.00 17.26 -11.80
N VAL A 247 13.64 18.06 -10.95
CA VAL A 247 14.48 19.19 -11.40
C VAL A 247 15.72 18.70 -12.14
N LYS A 248 16.42 17.68 -11.61
CA LYS A 248 17.67 17.17 -12.20
C LYS A 248 17.47 16.58 -13.59
N PHE A 249 16.36 15.87 -13.79
CA PHE A 249 16.06 15.21 -15.07
C PHE A 249 15.13 16.03 -15.97
N GLY A 250 14.76 17.23 -15.57
CA GLY A 250 13.89 18.11 -16.35
C GLY A 250 12.53 17.50 -16.66
N LEU A 251 11.95 16.75 -15.71
CA LEU A 251 10.70 16.04 -15.95
C LEU A 251 9.53 17.04 -15.99
N GLU A 252 8.65 16.86 -16.98
CA GLU A 252 7.41 17.61 -17.05
C GLU A 252 6.43 17.01 -16.05
N THR A 253 6.20 17.72 -14.93
CA THR A 253 5.15 17.35 -13.99
C THR A 253 3.78 17.73 -14.53
N PRO A 254 2.66 17.05 -14.08
CA PRO A 254 1.32 17.35 -14.58
C PRO A 254 1.01 18.84 -14.44
N GLY A 255 0.94 19.50 -15.59
CA GLY A 255 0.71 20.93 -15.68
C GLY A 255 1.28 21.55 -16.94
#